data_0029c08e5b13d6d9e96c83919bc2813c
#
_entry.id   0029c08e5b13d6d9e96c83919bc2813c
#
_cell.length_a   1.000
_cell.length_b   1.000
_cell.length_c   1.000
_cell.angle_alpha   90.00
_cell.angle_beta   90.00
_cell.angle_gamma   90.00
#
_symmetry.space_group_name_H-M   'P 1'
#
loop_
_entity.id
_entity.type
_entity.pdbx_description
1 polymer ?
#
loop_
_entity_poly.entity_id
_entity_poly.type
_entity_poly.pdbx_seq_one_letter_code
_entity_poly.pdbx_strand_id
1 'polypeptide(L)'
;LRSNIMSLFAKANMKIGYDLERSSDLHSIFSNKKIKSSEHSHVVDVFLSFLNLLNIEKNNFIYKWDIKERISKQELFEKFSGLQDNYFVLSPCSRSANRNWLVDRYAKVADHINKNFGLQCVLSSSSDAFEKKFTKDIVNSMVSKPLNLSGKTNLHELYSLVKNSELLISPDSGPIHIATCADKPVIGLYGVTNTVRAGPYNSKDLCIDKYNDALLKYKGLKSHEAKWRYKNNNKKVMGLISTKEVIDKIDKYFLERSIS
;
A
#
# COMPACT_ATOMS: atom_id res chain seq x y z
N LEU A 1 18.98 5.43 14.67
CA LEU A 1 20.29 5.72 15.28
C LEU A 1 21.28 4.55 15.16
N ARG A 2 20.87 3.28 15.45
CA ARG A 2 21.78 2.10 15.38
C ARG A 2 22.51 1.99 14.03
N SER A 3 21.78 2.02 12.91
CA SER A 3 22.37 1.96 11.56
C SER A 3 23.35 3.12 11.30
N ASN A 4 23.04 4.32 11.81
CA ASN A 4 23.91 5.47 11.66
C ASN A 4 25.24 5.27 12.41
N ILE A 5 25.19 4.77 13.65
CA ILE A 5 26.42 4.43 14.42
C ILE A 5 27.22 3.36 13.69
N MET A 6 26.57 2.30 13.19
CA MET A 6 27.25 1.26 12.41
C MET A 6 27.97 1.80 11.18
N SER A 7 27.45 2.87 10.56
CA SER A 7 28.08 3.50 9.39
C SER A 7 29.41 4.19 9.72
N LEU A 8 29.71 4.51 10.99
CA LEU A 8 31.02 5.04 11.39
C LEU A 8 32.17 4.04 11.16
N PHE A 9 31.87 2.76 11.35
CA PHE A 9 32.85 1.69 11.18
C PHE A 9 33.04 1.30 9.72
N ALA A 10 32.18 1.76 8.82
CA ALA A 10 32.35 1.53 7.39
C ALA A 10 33.47 2.39 6.83
N LYS A 11 34.54 1.76 6.31
CA LYS A 11 35.65 2.42 5.59
C LYS A 11 35.17 2.73 4.16
N ALA A 12 34.54 3.90 3.94
CA ALA A 12 34.07 4.34 2.64
C ALA A 12 34.36 5.84 2.45
N ASN A 13 34.90 6.18 1.28
CA ASN A 13 35.16 7.58 0.90
C ASN A 13 33.87 8.37 0.69
N MET A 14 32.80 7.69 0.28
CA MET A 14 31.50 8.29 0.04
C MET A 14 30.42 7.60 0.90
N LYS A 15 29.79 8.38 1.78
CA LYS A 15 28.66 7.97 2.61
C LYS A 15 27.49 8.85 2.25
N ILE A 16 26.57 8.33 1.43
CA ILE A 16 25.43 9.10 0.90
C ILE A 16 24.27 9.02 1.89
N GLY A 17 23.66 10.14 2.17
CA GLY A 17 22.50 10.24 3.05
C GLY A 17 21.41 11.13 2.51
N TYR A 18 20.30 11.15 3.25
CA TYR A 18 19.20 12.06 2.99
C TYR A 18 19.59 13.51 3.27
N ASP A 19 18.89 14.45 2.62
CA ASP A 19 18.91 15.87 2.99
C ASP A 19 18.44 16.07 4.44
N LEU A 20 18.61 17.30 4.95
CA LEU A 20 18.28 17.62 6.35
C LEU A 20 16.80 17.46 6.67
N GLU A 21 15.91 17.76 5.73
CA GLU A 21 14.46 17.71 5.92
C GLU A 21 13.96 16.26 6.08
N ARG A 22 14.55 15.33 5.32
CA ARG A 22 14.16 13.90 5.33
C ARG A 22 14.97 13.06 6.30
N SER A 23 16.08 13.60 6.81
CA SER A 23 16.93 12.90 7.76
C SER A 23 16.28 12.77 9.13
N SER A 24 16.60 11.71 9.85
CA SER A 24 16.22 11.48 11.24
C SER A 24 17.39 10.89 12.01
N ASP A 25 17.31 10.90 13.34
CA ASP A 25 18.29 10.26 14.21
C ASP A 25 19.74 10.71 13.96
N LEU A 26 19.92 12.00 13.71
CA LEU A 26 21.23 12.59 13.41
C LEU A 26 21.91 12.05 12.14
N HIS A 27 21.15 11.45 11.23
CA HIS A 27 21.67 10.81 10.01
C HIS A 27 22.57 11.75 9.19
N SER A 28 22.29 13.03 9.19
CA SER A 28 23.08 14.04 8.48
C SER A 28 24.55 14.16 8.95
N ILE A 29 24.86 13.75 10.20
CA ILE A 29 26.22 13.76 10.76
C ILE A 29 27.03 12.55 10.23
N PHE A 30 26.35 11.46 9.92
CA PHE A 30 26.96 10.19 9.51
C PHE A 30 27.14 10.06 7.99
N SER A 31 26.70 11.07 7.21
CA SER A 31 26.83 11.09 5.75
C SER A 31 27.63 12.32 5.29
N ASN A 32 28.57 12.13 4.34
CA ASN A 32 29.39 13.21 3.78
C ASN A 32 28.90 13.71 2.41
N LYS A 33 27.94 12.99 1.79
CA LYS A 33 27.20 13.42 0.60
C LYS A 33 25.70 13.31 0.87
N LYS A 34 24.92 14.28 0.39
CA LYS A 34 23.48 14.33 0.64
C LYS A 34 22.73 14.50 -0.68
N ILE A 35 21.60 13.81 -0.82
CA ILE A 35 20.69 14.07 -1.93
C ILE A 35 20.12 15.48 -1.83
N LYS A 36 19.76 16.07 -2.96
CA LYS A 36 19.08 17.38 -2.97
C LYS A 36 17.66 17.22 -2.42
N SER A 37 17.21 18.21 -1.63
CA SER A 37 15.82 18.28 -1.24
C SER A 37 14.94 18.46 -2.47
N SER A 38 13.83 17.71 -2.53
CA SER A 38 12.77 17.91 -3.49
C SER A 38 11.44 17.83 -2.73
N GLU A 39 10.62 18.84 -2.85
CA GLU A 39 9.31 18.87 -2.19
C GLU A 39 8.43 17.71 -2.67
N HIS A 40 7.69 17.13 -1.75
CA HIS A 40 6.61 16.16 -2.01
C HIS A 40 6.95 14.96 -2.93
N SER A 41 8.19 14.47 -2.90
CA SER A 41 8.57 13.31 -3.72
C SER A 41 8.10 12.00 -3.10
N HIS A 42 7.66 11.08 -3.97
CA HIS A 42 7.40 9.71 -3.60
C HIS A 42 8.69 9.02 -3.08
N VAL A 43 8.54 8.09 -2.15
CA VAL A 43 9.69 7.39 -1.54
C VAL A 43 10.59 6.71 -2.58
N VAL A 44 10.02 6.17 -3.66
CA VAL A 44 10.77 5.57 -4.79
C VAL A 44 11.60 6.64 -5.50
N ASP A 45 11.02 7.81 -5.80
CA ASP A 45 11.74 8.90 -6.46
C ASP A 45 12.87 9.44 -5.60
N VAL A 46 12.64 9.47 -4.29
CA VAL A 46 13.69 9.84 -3.31
C VAL A 46 14.82 8.81 -3.32
N PHE A 47 14.53 7.51 -3.36
CA PHE A 47 15.57 6.48 -3.49
C PHE A 47 16.32 6.61 -4.83
N LEU A 48 15.62 6.84 -5.92
CA LEU A 48 16.25 7.04 -7.22
C LEU A 48 17.12 8.31 -7.29
N SER A 49 16.85 9.32 -6.46
CA SER A 49 17.67 10.52 -6.41
C SER A 49 19.09 10.27 -5.88
N PHE A 50 19.33 9.15 -5.16
CA PHE A 50 20.67 8.72 -4.79
C PHE A 50 21.56 8.41 -6.01
N LEU A 51 20.97 7.94 -7.11
CA LEU A 51 21.67 7.65 -8.35
C LEU A 51 22.27 8.92 -8.99
N ASN A 52 21.62 10.06 -8.81
CA ASN A 52 22.11 11.34 -9.33
C ASN A 52 23.48 11.72 -8.72
N LEU A 53 23.74 11.35 -7.46
CA LEU A 53 25.02 11.58 -6.81
C LEU A 53 26.12 10.64 -7.33
N LEU A 54 25.73 9.58 -7.98
CA LEU A 54 26.62 8.59 -8.61
C LEU A 54 26.79 8.85 -10.11
N ASN A 55 26.23 9.96 -10.64
CA ASN A 55 26.18 10.28 -12.07
C ASN A 55 25.55 9.17 -12.94
N ILE A 56 24.60 8.43 -12.35
CA ILE A 56 23.82 7.43 -13.08
C ILE A 56 22.56 8.09 -13.59
N GLU A 57 22.44 8.19 -14.92
CA GLU A 57 21.30 8.80 -15.57
C GLU A 57 20.04 7.95 -15.42
N LYS A 58 18.91 8.63 -15.12
CA LYS A 58 17.60 7.97 -14.95
C LYS A 58 16.89 7.66 -16.26
N ASN A 59 17.52 7.93 -17.40
CA ASN A 59 16.87 8.10 -18.70
C ASN A 59 16.11 6.88 -19.24
N ASN A 60 16.17 5.72 -18.57
CA ASN A 60 15.49 4.50 -19.01
C ASN A 60 14.99 3.60 -17.87
N PHE A 61 14.71 4.16 -16.70
CA PHE A 61 14.08 3.34 -15.65
C PHE A 61 12.61 3.11 -15.99
N ILE A 62 12.35 2.04 -16.71
CA ILE A 62 11.02 1.44 -16.75
C ILE A 62 10.83 0.80 -15.39
N TYR A 63 9.85 1.28 -14.61
CA TYR A 63 9.50 0.71 -13.29
C TYR A 63 8.83 -0.67 -13.44
N LYS A 64 9.47 -1.57 -14.15
CA LYS A 64 9.09 -2.98 -14.20
C LYS A 64 9.89 -3.72 -13.15
N TRP A 65 9.16 -4.18 -12.16
CA TRP A 65 9.70 -5.08 -11.16
C TRP A 65 9.69 -6.48 -11.75
N ASP A 66 10.81 -6.93 -12.29
CA ASP A 66 10.94 -8.29 -12.85
C ASP A 66 11.03 -9.32 -11.71
N ILE A 67 9.92 -9.44 -10.96
CA ILE A 67 9.79 -10.44 -9.92
C ILE A 67 9.29 -11.73 -10.55
N LYS A 68 10.17 -12.75 -10.54
CA LYS A 68 9.79 -14.08 -11.00
C LYS A 68 8.74 -14.68 -10.07
N GLU A 69 7.61 -15.07 -10.66
CA GLU A 69 6.58 -15.83 -9.98
C GLU A 69 7.13 -17.20 -9.60
N ARG A 70 7.07 -17.53 -8.31
CA ARG A 70 7.58 -18.81 -7.77
C ARG A 70 6.49 -19.84 -7.54
N ILE A 71 5.24 -19.39 -7.56
CA ILE A 71 4.02 -20.18 -7.37
C ILE A 71 3.12 -19.86 -8.55
N SER A 72 2.84 -20.82 -9.39
CA SER A 72 1.95 -20.68 -10.53
C SER A 72 0.49 -20.49 -10.11
N LYS A 73 -0.35 -20.00 -11.02
CA LYS A 73 -1.79 -19.90 -10.79
C LYS A 73 -2.38 -21.29 -10.48
N GLN A 74 -1.95 -22.33 -11.16
CA GLN A 74 -2.42 -23.71 -10.93
C GLN A 74 -2.10 -24.19 -9.51
N GLU A 75 -0.86 -24.01 -9.03
CA GLU A 75 -0.47 -24.36 -7.66
C GLU A 75 -1.27 -23.59 -6.60
N LEU A 76 -1.67 -22.31 -6.86
CA LEU A 76 -2.56 -21.59 -5.97
C LEU A 76 -3.94 -22.24 -5.88
N PHE A 77 -4.51 -22.68 -7.00
CA PHE A 77 -5.83 -23.34 -7.04
C PHE A 77 -5.80 -24.69 -6.35
N GLU A 78 -4.74 -25.45 -6.55
CA GLU A 78 -4.51 -26.75 -5.88
C GLU A 78 -4.40 -26.57 -4.35
N LYS A 79 -3.67 -25.53 -3.93
CA LYS A 79 -3.44 -25.25 -2.51
C LYS A 79 -4.65 -24.65 -1.82
N PHE A 80 -5.33 -23.70 -2.44
CA PHE A 80 -6.43 -22.94 -1.85
C PHE A 80 -7.77 -23.38 -2.42
N SER A 81 -8.27 -24.51 -1.92
CA SER A 81 -9.60 -25.02 -2.28
C SER A 81 -10.66 -23.94 -2.12
N GLY A 82 -11.46 -23.73 -3.16
CA GLY A 82 -12.50 -22.69 -3.22
C GLY A 82 -12.05 -21.36 -3.80
N LEU A 83 -10.78 -21.21 -4.20
CA LEU A 83 -10.33 -20.06 -5.00
C LEU A 83 -10.97 -20.14 -6.39
N GLN A 84 -11.63 -19.06 -6.83
CA GLN A 84 -12.26 -18.96 -8.16
C GLN A 84 -11.33 -18.24 -9.14
N ASP A 85 -11.56 -18.39 -10.44
CA ASP A 85 -10.76 -17.73 -11.48
C ASP A 85 -10.85 -16.21 -11.43
N ASN A 86 -12.05 -15.70 -11.16
CA ASN A 86 -12.33 -14.27 -11.11
C ASN A 86 -12.46 -13.81 -9.66
N TYR A 87 -11.44 -13.13 -9.17
CA TYR A 87 -11.40 -12.66 -7.79
C TYR A 87 -10.65 -11.34 -7.64
N PHE A 88 -10.92 -10.66 -6.56
CA PHE A 88 -10.12 -9.55 -6.07
C PHE A 88 -9.55 -9.87 -4.68
N VAL A 89 -8.42 -9.26 -4.35
CA VAL A 89 -7.78 -9.42 -3.03
C VAL A 89 -8.18 -8.27 -2.13
N LEU A 90 -8.72 -8.58 -0.96
CA LEU A 90 -8.94 -7.63 0.13
C LEU A 90 -7.90 -7.88 1.22
N SER A 91 -6.93 -6.96 1.36
CA SER A 91 -5.94 -6.98 2.44
C SER A 91 -6.22 -5.83 3.41
N PRO A 92 -7.11 -6.00 4.40
CA PRO A 92 -7.70 -4.89 5.15
C PRO A 92 -6.82 -4.39 6.29
N CYS A 93 -5.71 -5.07 6.57
CA CYS A 93 -4.89 -4.82 7.74
C CYS A 93 -3.58 -4.12 7.40
N SER A 94 -3.16 -3.25 8.31
CA SER A 94 -1.83 -2.67 8.35
C SER A 94 -1.22 -2.92 9.73
N ARG A 95 0.10 -3.01 9.81
CA ARG A 95 0.84 -3.12 11.08
C ARG A 95 0.40 -2.07 12.12
N SER A 96 -0.08 -0.93 11.68
CA SER A 96 -0.62 0.14 12.52
C SER A 96 -2.14 0.13 12.40
N ALA A 97 -2.83 -0.38 13.41
CA ALA A 97 -4.29 -0.58 13.41
C ALA A 97 -5.10 0.70 13.10
N ASN A 98 -4.55 1.90 13.39
CA ASN A 98 -5.20 3.17 13.07
C ASN A 98 -5.26 3.48 11.57
N ARG A 99 -4.60 2.68 10.71
CA ARG A 99 -4.73 2.76 9.25
C ARG A 99 -5.81 1.82 8.72
N ASN A 100 -6.26 0.86 9.51
CA ASN A 100 -7.31 -0.05 9.08
C ASN A 100 -8.62 0.74 8.93
N TRP A 101 -9.34 0.44 7.85
CA TRP A 101 -10.65 1.02 7.64
C TRP A 101 -11.71 0.29 8.49
N LEU A 102 -12.98 0.63 8.37
CA LEU A 102 -14.04 0.09 9.20
C LEU A 102 -14.54 -1.25 8.64
N VAL A 103 -14.78 -2.19 9.54
CA VAL A 103 -15.23 -3.56 9.24
C VAL A 103 -16.47 -3.59 8.36
N ASP A 104 -17.52 -2.84 8.77
CA ASP A 104 -18.80 -2.77 8.05
C ASP A 104 -18.67 -2.17 6.65
N ARG A 105 -17.71 -1.23 6.47
CA ARG A 105 -17.48 -0.60 5.18
C ARG A 105 -16.71 -1.51 4.23
N TYR A 106 -15.73 -2.26 4.72
CA TYR A 106 -15.06 -3.30 3.94
C TYR A 106 -16.07 -4.36 3.46
N ALA A 107 -16.93 -4.83 4.36
CA ALA A 107 -17.96 -5.82 4.03
C ALA A 107 -18.90 -5.31 2.92
N LYS A 108 -19.43 -4.09 3.05
CA LYS A 108 -20.32 -3.48 2.03
C LYS A 108 -19.65 -3.33 0.67
N VAL A 109 -18.38 -2.92 0.63
CA VAL A 109 -17.62 -2.79 -0.62
C VAL A 109 -17.38 -4.16 -1.24
N ALA A 110 -17.01 -5.15 -0.44
CA ALA A 110 -16.78 -6.51 -0.92
C ALA A 110 -18.05 -7.14 -1.49
N ASP A 111 -19.18 -6.97 -0.80
CA ASP A 111 -20.49 -7.43 -1.28
C ASP A 111 -20.93 -6.72 -2.57
N HIS A 112 -20.66 -5.41 -2.68
CA HIS A 112 -20.93 -4.64 -3.89
C HIS A 112 -20.14 -5.20 -5.10
N ILE A 113 -18.85 -5.46 -4.93
CA ILE A 113 -18.01 -6.02 -6.00
C ILE A 113 -18.49 -7.41 -6.41
N ASN A 114 -18.77 -8.27 -5.45
CA ASN A 114 -19.26 -9.62 -5.73
C ASN A 114 -20.58 -9.57 -6.50
N LYS A 115 -21.54 -8.73 -6.04
CA LYS A 115 -22.88 -8.62 -6.65
C LYS A 115 -22.85 -8.05 -8.07
N ASN A 116 -22.05 -6.98 -8.31
CA ASN A 116 -22.13 -6.23 -9.56
C ASN A 116 -21.11 -6.68 -10.60
N PHE A 117 -20.00 -7.30 -10.19
CA PHE A 117 -18.93 -7.73 -11.09
C PHE A 117 -18.65 -9.25 -11.03
N GLY A 118 -19.36 -10.00 -10.19
CA GLY A 118 -19.18 -11.45 -10.08
C GLY A 118 -17.83 -11.89 -9.52
N LEU A 119 -17.05 -10.99 -8.90
CA LEU A 119 -15.72 -11.31 -8.40
C LEU A 119 -15.79 -11.88 -6.98
N GLN A 120 -15.11 -13.00 -6.76
CA GLN A 120 -14.93 -13.54 -5.41
C GLN A 120 -14.06 -12.62 -4.57
N CYS A 121 -14.46 -12.30 -3.34
CA CYS A 121 -13.60 -11.66 -2.36
C CYS A 121 -12.62 -12.67 -1.75
N VAL A 122 -11.32 -12.44 -1.88
CA VAL A 122 -10.27 -13.21 -1.21
C VAL A 122 -9.60 -12.34 -0.15
N LEU A 123 -9.85 -12.66 1.12
CA LEU A 123 -9.26 -11.96 2.26
C LEU A 123 -7.86 -12.47 2.53
N SER A 124 -6.89 -11.55 2.68
CA SER A 124 -5.51 -11.86 3.05
C SER A 124 -5.03 -10.94 4.18
N SER A 125 -4.41 -11.53 5.19
CA SER A 125 -3.71 -10.83 6.28
C SER A 125 -2.59 -11.70 6.84
N SER A 126 -1.79 -11.13 7.76
CA SER A 126 -0.78 -11.90 8.48
C SER A 126 -1.38 -12.93 9.44
N SER A 127 -0.52 -13.73 10.06
CA SER A 127 -0.92 -14.70 11.09
C SER A 127 -1.17 -14.06 12.46
N ASP A 128 -1.01 -12.75 12.60
CA ASP A 128 -1.26 -12.01 13.84
C ASP A 128 -2.70 -12.19 14.34
N ALA A 129 -2.89 -12.35 15.64
CA ALA A 129 -4.20 -12.63 16.24
C ALA A 129 -5.19 -11.48 16.05
N PHE A 130 -4.73 -10.22 16.12
CA PHE A 130 -5.57 -9.05 15.89
C PHE A 130 -6.04 -9.00 14.44
N GLU A 131 -5.12 -9.22 13.47
CA GLU A 131 -5.46 -9.20 12.06
C GLU A 131 -6.42 -10.33 11.68
N LYS A 132 -6.21 -11.55 12.23
CA LYS A 132 -7.14 -12.67 12.03
C LYS A 132 -8.53 -12.38 12.60
N LYS A 133 -8.59 -11.76 13.79
CA LYS A 133 -9.87 -11.34 14.36
C LYS A 133 -10.55 -10.30 13.48
N PHE A 134 -9.81 -9.28 13.06
CA PHE A 134 -10.33 -8.19 12.24
C PHE A 134 -10.90 -8.71 10.90
N THR A 135 -10.18 -9.62 10.23
CA THR A 135 -10.68 -10.25 8.99
C THR A 135 -11.89 -11.15 9.24
N LYS A 136 -11.93 -11.88 10.37
CA LYS A 136 -13.11 -12.66 10.76
C LYS A 136 -14.33 -11.77 10.99
N ASP A 137 -14.15 -10.61 11.61
CA ASP A 137 -15.24 -9.65 11.83
C ASP A 137 -15.78 -9.11 10.49
N ILE A 138 -14.91 -8.88 9.48
CA ILE A 138 -15.33 -8.53 8.10
C ILE A 138 -16.15 -9.67 7.50
N VAL A 139 -15.65 -10.90 7.53
CA VAL A 139 -16.36 -12.09 7.00
C VAL A 139 -17.76 -12.21 7.61
N ASN A 140 -17.87 -12.04 8.92
CA ASN A 140 -19.15 -12.12 9.64
C ASN A 140 -20.13 -10.98 9.26
N SER A 141 -19.60 -9.86 8.75
CA SER A 141 -20.40 -8.70 8.34
C SER A 141 -20.78 -8.72 6.86
N MET A 142 -20.21 -9.66 6.06
CA MET A 142 -20.50 -9.83 4.64
C MET A 142 -21.75 -10.68 4.42
N VAL A 143 -22.48 -10.35 3.37
CA VAL A 143 -23.58 -11.18 2.83
C VAL A 143 -23.02 -12.26 1.88
N SER A 144 -22.06 -11.89 1.05
CA SER A 144 -21.34 -12.83 0.18
C SER A 144 -20.40 -13.73 1.00
N LYS A 145 -20.03 -14.88 0.42
CA LYS A 145 -19.11 -15.83 1.08
C LYS A 145 -17.68 -15.63 0.54
N PRO A 146 -16.81 -14.87 1.24
CA PRO A 146 -15.44 -14.69 0.81
C PRO A 146 -14.58 -15.93 1.10
N LEU A 147 -13.49 -16.08 0.34
CA LEU A 147 -12.42 -17.01 0.69
C LEU A 147 -11.46 -16.32 1.69
N ASN A 148 -11.42 -16.82 2.93
CA ASN A 148 -10.55 -16.27 3.95
C ASN A 148 -9.21 -17.00 4.04
N LEU A 149 -8.16 -16.37 3.54
CA LEU A 149 -6.77 -16.84 3.56
C LEU A 149 -5.90 -16.14 4.63
N SER A 150 -6.50 -15.48 5.63
CA SER A 150 -5.78 -14.78 6.70
C SER A 150 -4.83 -15.71 7.45
N GLY A 151 -3.53 -15.39 7.40
CA GLY A 151 -2.47 -16.18 8.01
C GLY A 151 -2.16 -17.50 7.31
N LYS A 152 -2.68 -17.72 6.11
CA LYS A 152 -2.48 -18.96 5.33
C LYS A 152 -1.55 -18.80 4.14
N THR A 153 -1.11 -17.58 3.83
CA THR A 153 -0.21 -17.28 2.72
C THR A 153 1.17 -16.89 3.21
N ASN A 154 2.21 -17.37 2.56
CA ASN A 154 3.54 -16.81 2.61
C ASN A 154 3.67 -15.66 1.57
N LEU A 155 4.84 -15.01 1.51
CA LEU A 155 5.05 -13.85 0.65
C LEU A 155 4.98 -14.19 -0.85
N HIS A 156 5.45 -15.37 -1.26
CA HIS A 156 5.40 -15.80 -2.66
C HIS A 156 3.98 -16.12 -3.10
N GLU A 157 3.22 -16.77 -2.22
CA GLU A 157 1.81 -17.06 -2.44
C GLU A 157 0.98 -15.78 -2.49
N LEU A 158 1.25 -14.82 -1.59
CA LEU A 158 0.58 -13.52 -1.62
C LEU A 158 0.89 -12.77 -2.92
N TYR A 159 2.15 -12.78 -3.38
CA TYR A 159 2.52 -12.17 -4.65
C TYR A 159 1.76 -12.79 -5.83
N SER A 160 1.75 -14.13 -5.92
CA SER A 160 1.05 -14.84 -6.99
C SER A 160 -0.47 -14.65 -6.89
N LEU A 161 -1.04 -14.66 -5.67
CA LEU A 161 -2.44 -14.38 -5.44
C LEU A 161 -2.84 -12.98 -5.93
N VAL A 162 -2.03 -11.96 -5.62
CA VAL A 162 -2.25 -10.58 -6.08
C VAL A 162 -2.04 -10.47 -7.58
N LYS A 163 -1.00 -11.08 -8.13
CA LYS A 163 -0.68 -11.05 -9.55
C LYS A 163 -1.79 -11.63 -10.42
N ASN A 164 -2.49 -12.63 -9.94
CA ASN A 164 -3.58 -13.28 -10.66
C ASN A 164 -4.98 -12.73 -10.32
N SER A 165 -5.07 -11.72 -9.45
CA SER A 165 -6.34 -11.06 -9.11
C SER A 165 -6.71 -9.95 -10.11
N GLU A 166 -7.95 -9.50 -10.10
CA GLU A 166 -8.40 -8.33 -10.87
C GLU A 166 -7.89 -7.01 -10.27
N LEU A 167 -7.93 -6.89 -8.95
CA LEU A 167 -7.41 -5.73 -8.21
C LEU A 167 -7.13 -6.08 -6.74
N LEU A 168 -6.41 -5.18 -6.07
CA LEU A 168 -6.21 -5.20 -4.62
C LEU A 168 -6.93 -4.01 -3.97
N ILE A 169 -7.60 -4.25 -2.82
CA ILE A 169 -8.10 -3.20 -1.93
C ILE A 169 -7.33 -3.28 -0.62
N SER A 170 -6.71 -2.18 -0.19
CA SER A 170 -5.89 -2.17 1.03
C SER A 170 -5.68 -0.76 1.57
N PRO A 171 -5.49 -0.58 2.90
CA PRO A 171 -4.92 0.64 3.44
C PRO A 171 -3.42 0.70 3.18
N ASP A 172 -2.73 1.78 3.59
CA ASP A 172 -1.26 1.88 3.53
C ASP A 172 -0.58 0.71 4.26
N SER A 173 -0.17 -0.31 3.51
CA SER A 173 0.37 -1.59 3.99
C SER A 173 1.29 -2.24 2.96
N GLY A 174 2.00 -3.30 3.35
CA GLY A 174 2.90 -4.05 2.47
C GLY A 174 2.25 -4.57 1.18
N PRO A 175 1.06 -5.18 1.23
CA PRO A 175 0.34 -5.67 0.05
C PRO A 175 0.14 -4.66 -1.08
N ILE A 176 -0.01 -3.37 -0.79
CA ILE A 176 -0.08 -2.31 -1.82
C ILE A 176 1.18 -2.29 -2.69
N HIS A 177 2.35 -2.39 -2.05
CA HIS A 177 3.63 -2.39 -2.78
C HIS A 177 3.85 -3.72 -3.52
N ILE A 178 3.34 -4.83 -2.99
CA ILE A 178 3.33 -6.12 -3.69
C ILE A 178 2.50 -6.02 -4.98
N ALA A 179 1.31 -5.41 -4.91
CA ALA A 179 0.46 -5.20 -6.08
C ALA A 179 1.12 -4.27 -7.12
N THR A 180 1.80 -3.20 -6.66
CA THR A 180 2.60 -2.34 -7.54
C THR A 180 3.69 -3.14 -8.26
N CYS A 181 4.41 -4.02 -7.55
CA CYS A 181 5.43 -4.90 -8.14
C CYS A 181 4.85 -5.94 -9.11
N ALA A 182 3.61 -6.36 -8.88
CA ALA A 182 2.87 -7.30 -9.75
C ALA A 182 2.14 -6.61 -10.91
N ASP A 183 2.28 -5.28 -11.04
CA ASP A 183 1.58 -4.43 -12.00
C ASP A 183 0.04 -4.59 -11.94
N LYS A 184 -0.47 -4.67 -10.70
CA LYS A 184 -1.90 -4.81 -10.44
C LYS A 184 -2.50 -3.51 -9.89
N PRO A 185 -3.73 -3.16 -10.32
CA PRO A 185 -4.41 -1.98 -9.82
C PRO A 185 -4.72 -2.10 -8.32
N VAL A 186 -4.61 -0.96 -7.63
CA VAL A 186 -4.79 -0.86 -6.19
C VAL A 186 -5.81 0.22 -5.87
N ILE A 187 -6.93 -0.17 -5.27
CA ILE A 187 -7.81 0.77 -4.56
C ILE A 187 -7.20 1.02 -3.18
N GLY A 188 -6.39 2.06 -3.09
CA GLY A 188 -5.68 2.41 -1.86
C GLY A 188 -6.51 3.31 -0.93
N LEU A 189 -6.59 2.97 0.36
CA LEU A 189 -7.35 3.74 1.35
C LEU A 189 -6.41 4.52 2.26
N TYR A 190 -6.35 5.83 2.09
CA TYR A 190 -5.39 6.71 2.75
C TYR A 190 -6.07 7.82 3.55
N GLY A 191 -5.57 8.04 4.75
CA GLY A 191 -5.99 9.14 5.61
C GLY A 191 -4.93 9.44 6.66
N VAL A 192 -4.22 8.41 7.14
CA VAL A 192 -3.16 8.52 8.15
C VAL A 192 -1.83 8.95 7.53
N THR A 193 -1.53 8.51 6.32
CA THR A 193 -0.29 8.71 5.58
C THR A 193 -0.55 9.41 4.26
N ASN A 194 0.42 10.22 3.83
CA ASN A 194 0.35 10.96 2.57
C ASN A 194 0.59 10.03 1.38
N THR A 195 -0.38 9.95 0.46
CA THR A 195 -0.30 9.15 -0.79
C THR A 195 0.81 9.65 -1.73
N VAL A 196 1.06 10.95 -1.78
CA VAL A 196 2.15 11.52 -2.58
C VAL A 196 3.48 10.90 -2.17
N ARG A 197 3.66 10.63 -0.87
CA ARG A 197 4.87 10.02 -0.34
C ARG A 197 4.91 8.50 -0.49
N ALA A 198 3.83 7.81 -0.21
CA ALA A 198 3.81 6.35 0.01
C ALA A 198 2.61 5.64 -0.61
N GLY A 199 1.93 6.24 -1.58
CA GLY A 199 0.86 5.60 -2.34
C GLY A 199 1.37 4.47 -3.24
N PRO A 200 0.48 3.66 -3.80
CA PRO A 200 0.86 2.69 -4.82
C PRO A 200 1.39 3.43 -6.05
N TYR A 201 2.63 3.13 -6.45
CA TYR A 201 3.34 3.92 -7.43
C TYR A 201 2.63 3.99 -8.79
N ASN A 202 2.02 2.87 -9.22
CA ASN A 202 1.34 2.73 -10.51
C ASN A 202 -0.19 2.95 -10.44
N SER A 203 -0.76 3.21 -9.26
CA SER A 203 -2.22 3.29 -9.07
C SER A 203 -2.64 4.48 -8.19
N LYS A 204 -1.92 5.60 -8.28
CA LYS A 204 -2.21 6.79 -7.46
C LYS A 204 -3.62 7.32 -7.68
N ASP A 205 -4.09 7.27 -8.92
CA ASP A 205 -5.43 7.77 -9.33
C ASP A 205 -6.58 6.92 -8.78
N LEU A 206 -6.28 5.68 -8.38
CA LEU A 206 -7.24 4.76 -7.77
C LEU A 206 -7.30 4.88 -6.25
N CYS A 207 -6.47 5.75 -5.63
CA CYS A 207 -6.50 5.96 -4.19
C CYS A 207 -7.67 6.84 -3.76
N ILE A 208 -8.26 6.50 -2.61
CA ILE A 208 -9.14 7.38 -1.84
C ILE A 208 -8.26 8.04 -0.78
N ASP A 209 -7.93 9.31 -0.99
CA ASP A 209 -7.03 10.06 -0.12
C ASP A 209 -7.77 11.11 0.70
N LYS A 210 -7.75 10.94 2.03
CA LYS A 210 -8.28 11.87 3.03
C LYS A 210 -7.19 12.46 3.92
N TYR A 211 -5.91 12.34 3.52
CA TYR A 211 -4.81 12.82 4.35
C TYR A 211 -4.87 14.33 4.61
N ASN A 212 -5.11 15.12 3.56
CA ASN A 212 -5.20 16.57 3.67
C ASN A 212 -6.43 16.99 4.50
N ASP A 213 -7.59 16.39 4.25
CA ASP A 213 -8.82 16.62 5.02
C ASP A 213 -8.62 16.28 6.49
N ALA A 214 -7.93 15.15 6.76
CA ALA A 214 -7.62 14.71 8.10
C ALA A 214 -6.63 15.64 8.82
N LEU A 215 -5.61 16.15 8.13
CA LEU A 215 -4.67 17.12 8.69
C LEU A 215 -5.39 18.40 9.09
N LEU A 216 -6.18 18.96 8.18
CA LEU A 216 -6.93 20.19 8.44
C LEU A 216 -7.90 19.99 9.61
N LYS A 217 -8.71 18.93 9.55
CA LYS A 217 -9.77 18.65 10.54
C LYS A 217 -9.24 18.37 11.95
N TYR A 218 -8.17 17.58 12.07
CA TYR A 218 -7.72 17.07 13.38
C TYR A 218 -6.43 17.72 13.89
N LYS A 219 -5.75 18.52 13.07
CA LYS A 219 -4.48 19.16 13.45
C LYS A 219 -4.42 20.64 13.11
N GLY A 220 -5.36 21.17 12.32
CA GLY A 220 -5.33 22.55 11.83
C GLY A 220 -4.14 22.83 10.90
N LEU A 221 -3.55 21.78 10.30
CA LEU A 221 -2.37 21.89 9.43
C LEU A 221 -2.77 21.69 7.97
N LYS A 222 -2.12 22.44 7.08
CA LYS A 222 -2.12 22.17 5.65
C LYS A 222 -1.03 21.15 5.31
N SER A 223 -1.16 20.43 4.20
CA SER A 223 -0.24 19.33 3.83
C SER A 223 1.22 19.79 3.66
N HIS A 224 1.45 20.99 3.15
CA HIS A 224 2.80 21.55 2.98
C HIS A 224 3.47 21.98 4.29
N GLU A 225 2.69 22.16 5.37
CA GLU A 225 3.20 22.47 6.72
C GLU A 225 3.61 21.19 7.46
N ALA A 226 3.15 20.04 6.99
CA ALA A 226 3.46 18.76 7.62
C ALA A 226 4.81 18.21 7.13
N LYS A 227 5.65 17.76 8.07
CA LYS A 227 6.92 17.12 7.73
C LYS A 227 6.69 15.93 6.78
N TRP A 228 7.61 15.67 5.85
CA TRP A 228 7.50 14.61 4.83
C TRP A 228 7.10 13.23 5.37
N ARG A 229 7.51 12.88 6.61
CA ARG A 229 7.16 11.59 7.27
C ARG A 229 6.00 11.70 8.24
N TYR A 230 5.29 12.83 8.27
CA TYR A 230 4.23 13.03 9.24
C TYR A 230 3.09 12.03 9.02
N LYS A 231 2.56 11.51 10.14
CA LYS A 231 1.42 10.60 10.17
C LYS A 231 0.35 11.16 11.09
N ASN A 232 -0.87 11.25 10.60
CA ASN A 232 -2.00 11.65 11.43
C ASN A 232 -2.55 10.45 12.18
N ASN A 233 -2.08 10.24 13.41
CA ASN A 233 -2.46 9.07 14.22
C ASN A 233 -3.81 9.19 14.93
N ASN A 234 -4.68 10.14 14.56
CA ASN A 234 -6.02 10.22 15.12
C ASN A 234 -6.86 9.01 14.66
N LYS A 235 -7.45 8.28 15.62
CA LYS A 235 -8.22 7.05 15.37
C LYS A 235 -9.46 7.25 14.46
N LYS A 236 -9.95 8.50 14.33
CA LYS A 236 -11.12 8.82 13.51
C LYS A 236 -10.80 9.09 12.04
N VAL A 237 -9.52 9.14 11.68
CA VAL A 237 -9.08 9.54 10.33
C VAL A 237 -9.65 8.64 9.25
N MET A 238 -9.54 7.32 9.40
CA MET A 238 -10.03 6.38 8.40
C MET A 238 -11.56 6.41 8.25
N GLY A 239 -12.28 6.91 9.26
CA GLY A 239 -13.72 7.15 9.18
C GLY A 239 -14.12 8.26 8.21
N LEU A 240 -13.20 9.12 7.76
CA LEU A 240 -13.45 10.14 6.73
C LEU A 240 -13.68 9.55 5.34
N ILE A 241 -13.12 8.36 5.07
CA ILE A 241 -13.35 7.64 3.83
C ILE A 241 -14.76 7.03 3.87
N SER A 242 -15.65 7.46 3.01
CA SER A 242 -17.00 6.90 2.93
C SER A 242 -17.05 5.64 2.06
N THR A 243 -18.01 4.76 2.32
CA THR A 243 -18.26 3.58 1.47
C THR A 243 -18.60 3.99 0.04
N LYS A 244 -19.38 5.09 -0.12
CA LYS A 244 -19.78 5.58 -1.44
C LYS A 244 -18.57 5.98 -2.30
N GLU A 245 -17.61 6.73 -1.75
CA GLU A 245 -16.42 7.13 -2.50
C GLU A 245 -15.60 5.92 -3.00
N VAL A 246 -15.52 4.87 -2.18
CA VAL A 246 -14.81 3.65 -2.58
C VAL A 246 -15.57 2.91 -3.67
N ILE A 247 -16.89 2.77 -3.54
CA ILE A 247 -17.76 2.15 -4.55
C ILE A 247 -17.69 2.93 -5.86
N ASP A 248 -17.91 4.25 -5.84
CA ASP A 248 -17.87 5.10 -7.04
C ASP A 248 -16.51 4.95 -7.78
N LYS A 249 -15.40 4.84 -7.04
CA LYS A 249 -14.06 4.63 -7.63
C LYS A 249 -13.93 3.26 -8.29
N ILE A 250 -14.46 2.22 -7.67
CA ILE A 250 -14.45 0.85 -8.18
C ILE A 250 -15.33 0.74 -9.44
N ASP A 251 -16.53 1.27 -9.39
CA ASP A 251 -17.48 1.26 -10.51
C ASP A 251 -16.88 1.99 -11.73
N LYS A 252 -16.28 3.15 -11.50
CA LYS A 252 -15.57 3.89 -12.55
C LYS A 252 -14.43 3.06 -13.15
N TYR A 253 -13.60 2.43 -12.31
CA TYR A 253 -12.50 1.59 -12.76
C TYR A 253 -12.95 0.44 -13.67
N PHE A 254 -14.00 -0.28 -13.30
CA PHE A 254 -14.52 -1.38 -14.11
C PHE A 254 -15.23 -0.90 -15.37
N LEU A 255 -15.94 0.22 -15.31
CA LEU A 255 -16.60 0.82 -16.48
C LEU A 255 -15.56 1.22 -17.54
N GLU A 256 -14.48 1.89 -17.16
CA GLU A 256 -13.42 2.30 -18.09
C GLU A 256 -12.74 1.10 -18.77
N ARG A 257 -12.61 -0.04 -18.09
CA ARG A 257 -12.06 -1.29 -18.66
C ARG A 257 -13.03 -2.04 -19.57
N SER A 258 -14.31 -1.88 -19.41
CA SER A 258 -15.31 -2.53 -20.31
C SER A 258 -15.43 -1.81 -21.65
N ILE A 259 -14.91 -0.59 -21.77
CA ILE A 259 -14.95 0.24 -22.98
C ILE A 259 -13.63 0.16 -23.77
N SER A 260 -12.53 -0.26 -23.11
CA SER A 260 -11.20 -0.42 -23.74
C SER A 260 -10.99 -1.84 -24.26
#